data_3e2c96b09c92cdff6c67ff8571eb53f8
#
_entry.id   3e2c96b09c92cdff6c67ff8571eb53f8
#
_cell.length_a   1.000
_cell.length_b   1.000
_cell.length_c   1.000
_cell.angle_alpha   90.00
_cell.angle_beta   90.00
_cell.angle_gamma   90.00
#
_symmetry.space_group_name_H-M   'P 1'
#
loop_
_entity.id
_entity.type
_entity.pdbx_description
1 polymer ?
#
loop_
_entity_poly.entity_id
_entity_poly.type
_entity_poly.pdbx_seq_one_letter_code
_entity_poly.pdbx_strand_id
1 'polypeptide(L)'
;MTKTKPSLIDAASWMALPIGIMWAASFLCTMYGYDRPALSMLSSALGVFSIFVLYKQLANYRKLFPSTSWLHVFRLSFVVCLLAGLLTDAAQYLYFLFLDNGRLLSLLSTTMQSEEYREAWQQIMPEANLEEIQKMIQQMTVRDIMMQLATYNIMLALPLSLLAALPVKAPRTEKEEEKTKNNK
;
A
#
# COMPACT_ATOMS: atom_id res chain seq x y z
N MET A 1 9.97 6.14 -34.82
CA MET A 1 8.84 5.27 -34.41
C MET A 1 8.10 5.97 -33.29
N THR A 2 6.92 6.51 -33.56
CA THR A 2 6.03 7.09 -32.55
C THR A 2 5.49 5.96 -31.67
N LYS A 3 5.95 5.86 -30.42
CA LYS A 3 5.40 4.92 -29.45
C LYS A 3 3.96 5.33 -29.16
N THR A 4 3.01 4.51 -29.56
CA THR A 4 1.60 4.70 -29.22
C THR A 4 1.46 4.67 -27.70
N LYS A 5 0.79 5.68 -27.11
CA LYS A 5 0.54 5.76 -25.68
C LYS A 5 -0.37 4.59 -25.27
N PRO A 6 0.03 3.74 -24.31
CA PRO A 6 -0.81 2.65 -23.84
C PRO A 6 -2.09 3.18 -23.19
N SER A 7 -3.14 2.37 -23.14
CA SER A 7 -4.31 2.73 -22.35
C SER A 7 -3.94 2.89 -20.86
N LEU A 8 -4.73 3.64 -20.12
CA LEU A 8 -4.46 3.86 -18.68
C LEU A 8 -4.45 2.53 -17.92
N ILE A 9 -5.36 1.63 -18.27
CA ILE A 9 -5.48 0.30 -17.62
C ILE A 9 -4.27 -0.57 -17.96
N ASP A 10 -3.84 -0.62 -19.23
CA ASP A 10 -2.68 -1.42 -19.62
C ASP A 10 -1.41 -0.95 -18.92
N ALA A 11 -1.19 0.38 -18.89
CA ALA A 11 -0.06 0.96 -18.18
C ALA A 11 -0.12 0.65 -16.67
N ALA A 12 -1.30 0.78 -16.05
CA ALA A 12 -1.50 0.52 -14.64
C ALA A 12 -1.28 -0.96 -14.30
N SER A 13 -1.76 -1.90 -15.10
CA SER A 13 -1.64 -3.34 -14.83
C SER A 13 -0.18 -3.79 -14.77
N TRP A 14 0.65 -3.32 -15.71
CA TRP A 14 2.08 -3.63 -15.69
C TRP A 14 2.81 -3.02 -14.49
N MET A 15 2.43 -1.81 -14.09
CA MET A 15 3.02 -1.14 -12.93
C MET A 15 2.54 -1.74 -11.61
N ALA A 16 1.30 -2.20 -11.54
CA ALA A 16 0.70 -2.75 -10.34
C ALA A 16 1.31 -4.08 -9.91
N LEU A 17 1.73 -4.91 -10.85
CA LEU A 17 2.25 -6.25 -10.57
C LEU A 17 3.43 -6.24 -9.58
N PRO A 18 4.54 -5.53 -9.81
CA PRO A 18 5.65 -5.50 -8.86
C PRO A 18 5.26 -4.88 -7.52
N ILE A 19 4.39 -3.87 -7.51
CA ILE A 19 3.92 -3.22 -6.28
C ILE A 19 3.08 -4.19 -5.45
N GLY A 20 2.11 -4.87 -6.08
CA GLY A 20 1.26 -5.85 -5.40
C GLY A 20 2.05 -7.04 -4.86
N ILE A 21 3.06 -7.54 -5.59
CA ILE A 21 3.97 -8.58 -5.09
C ILE A 21 4.72 -8.10 -3.84
N MET A 22 5.22 -6.85 -3.86
CA MET A 22 5.92 -6.28 -2.70
C MET A 22 4.99 -6.12 -1.50
N TRP A 23 3.74 -5.69 -1.69
CA TRP A 23 2.76 -5.56 -0.63
C TRP A 23 2.34 -6.93 -0.08
N ALA A 24 2.12 -7.92 -0.94
CA ALA A 24 1.86 -9.30 -0.51
C ALA A 24 3.03 -9.89 0.30
N ALA A 25 4.27 -9.67 -0.15
CA ALA A 25 5.47 -10.08 0.59
C ALA A 25 5.59 -9.34 1.93
N SER A 26 5.34 -8.02 1.95
CA SER A 26 5.30 -7.21 3.17
C SER A 26 4.27 -7.75 4.16
N PHE A 27 3.06 -8.07 3.70
CA PHE A 27 2.02 -8.69 4.51
C PHE A 27 2.48 -10.02 5.12
N LEU A 28 3.03 -10.92 4.32
CA LEU A 28 3.55 -12.20 4.83
C LEU A 28 4.67 -11.99 5.85
N CYS A 29 5.59 -11.06 5.60
CA CYS A 29 6.62 -10.69 6.56
C CYS A 29 6.02 -10.16 7.87
N THR A 30 4.91 -9.42 7.83
CA THR A 30 4.20 -8.97 9.03
C THR A 30 3.61 -10.15 9.80
N MET A 31 2.91 -11.06 9.10
CA MET A 31 2.25 -12.20 9.74
C MET A 31 3.24 -13.16 10.40
N TYR A 32 4.42 -13.36 9.82
CA TYR A 32 5.49 -14.21 10.38
C TYR A 32 6.50 -13.44 11.24
N GLY A 33 6.42 -12.11 11.24
CA GLY A 33 7.36 -11.23 11.93
C GLY A 33 7.03 -10.94 13.39
N TYR A 34 5.88 -11.39 13.88
CA TYR A 34 5.45 -11.11 15.26
C TYR A 34 6.51 -11.50 16.30
N ASP A 35 7.09 -12.70 16.15
CA ASP A 35 8.16 -13.20 17.04
C ASP A 35 9.57 -12.99 16.45
N ARG A 36 9.69 -12.28 15.32
CA ARG A 36 10.95 -12.14 14.56
C ARG A 36 11.15 -10.69 14.10
N PRO A 37 11.83 -9.86 14.91
CA PRO A 37 12.02 -8.42 14.61
C PRO A 37 12.57 -8.15 13.20
N ALA A 38 13.46 -9.02 12.70
CA ALA A 38 14.04 -8.88 11.37
C ALA A 38 12.98 -8.93 10.25
N LEU A 39 11.95 -9.77 10.38
CA LEU A 39 10.85 -9.86 9.41
C LEU A 39 9.94 -8.64 9.49
N SER A 40 9.67 -8.12 10.69
CA SER A 40 8.92 -6.87 10.86
C SER A 40 9.64 -5.68 10.24
N MET A 41 10.96 -5.58 10.40
CA MET A 41 11.78 -4.56 9.73
C MET A 41 11.74 -4.72 8.20
N LEU A 42 11.83 -5.95 7.70
CA LEU A 42 11.75 -6.24 6.26
C LEU A 42 10.36 -5.86 5.71
N SER A 43 9.30 -6.15 6.44
CA SER A 43 7.94 -5.74 6.06
C SER A 43 7.86 -4.23 5.87
N SER A 44 8.30 -3.45 6.86
CA SER A 44 8.30 -1.99 6.79
C SER A 44 9.17 -1.47 5.64
N ALA A 45 10.35 -2.06 5.44
CA ALA A 45 11.25 -1.69 4.34
C ALA A 45 10.59 -1.96 2.97
N LEU A 46 9.92 -3.09 2.77
CA LEU A 46 9.19 -3.40 1.54
C LEU A 46 8.05 -2.41 1.28
N GLY A 47 7.32 -2.02 2.32
CA GLY A 47 6.26 -1.02 2.23
C GLY A 47 6.80 0.33 1.73
N VAL A 48 7.84 0.85 2.36
CA VAL A 48 8.46 2.13 1.97
C VAL A 48 9.10 2.03 0.58
N PHE A 49 9.80 0.94 0.29
CA PHE A 49 10.45 0.75 -1.00
C PHE A 49 9.44 0.63 -2.15
N SER A 50 8.25 0.10 -1.92
CA SER A 50 7.19 0.04 -2.93
C SER A 50 6.76 1.42 -3.42
N ILE A 51 6.69 2.42 -2.53
CA ILE A 51 6.36 3.81 -2.88
C ILE A 51 7.46 4.39 -3.80
N PHE A 52 8.73 4.10 -3.49
CA PHE A 52 9.85 4.53 -4.33
C PHE A 52 9.83 3.87 -5.72
N VAL A 53 9.50 2.58 -5.79
CA VAL A 53 9.35 1.85 -7.07
C VAL A 53 8.20 2.46 -7.87
N LEU A 54 7.05 2.72 -7.24
CA LEU A 54 5.91 3.37 -7.88
C LEU A 54 6.29 4.75 -8.42
N TYR A 55 6.94 5.59 -7.60
CA TYR A 55 7.45 6.89 -8.05
C TYR A 55 8.35 6.77 -9.28
N LYS A 56 9.31 5.85 -9.26
CA LYS A 56 10.21 5.61 -10.41
C LYS A 56 9.47 5.21 -11.68
N GLN A 57 8.49 4.33 -11.55
CA GLN A 57 7.66 3.90 -12.69
C GLN A 57 6.87 5.08 -13.27
N LEU A 58 6.25 5.90 -12.43
CA LEU A 58 5.52 7.10 -12.85
C LEU A 58 6.44 8.14 -13.51
N ALA A 59 7.63 8.36 -12.95
CA ALA A 59 8.62 9.25 -13.52
C ALA A 59 9.10 8.77 -14.90
N ASN A 60 9.34 7.47 -15.06
CA ASN A 60 9.69 6.88 -16.33
C ASN A 60 8.55 6.97 -17.35
N TYR A 61 7.32 6.72 -16.92
CA TYR A 61 6.13 6.89 -17.77
C TYR A 61 6.04 8.33 -18.31
N ARG A 62 6.24 9.33 -17.42
CA ARG A 62 6.17 10.74 -17.82
C ARG A 62 7.32 11.15 -18.74
N LYS A 63 8.54 10.56 -18.59
CA LYS A 63 9.64 10.76 -19.54
C LYS A 63 9.32 10.22 -20.94
N LEU A 64 8.63 9.07 -21.01
CA LEU A 64 8.23 8.47 -22.27
C LEU A 64 7.07 9.24 -22.94
N PHE A 65 6.23 9.90 -22.15
CA PHE A 65 5.05 10.64 -22.61
C PHE A 65 5.03 12.06 -21.99
N PRO A 66 5.89 12.98 -22.48
CA PRO A 66 6.10 14.32 -21.89
C PRO A 66 4.82 15.18 -21.85
N SER A 67 3.92 15.01 -22.81
CA SER A 67 2.64 15.72 -22.88
C SER A 67 1.61 15.31 -21.83
N THR A 68 1.96 14.35 -20.95
CA THR A 68 1.05 13.84 -19.94
C THR A 68 0.87 14.86 -18.81
N SER A 69 -0.38 15.26 -18.54
CA SER A 69 -0.69 16.16 -17.41
C SER A 69 -0.42 15.49 -16.05
N TRP A 70 -0.17 16.29 -15.02
CA TRP A 70 0.00 15.78 -13.68
C TRP A 70 -1.23 15.00 -13.18
N LEU A 71 -2.42 15.47 -13.48
CA LEU A 71 -3.67 14.80 -13.13
C LEU A 71 -3.78 13.39 -13.72
N HIS A 72 -3.28 13.20 -14.96
CA HIS A 72 -3.23 11.86 -15.57
C HIS A 72 -2.22 10.95 -14.85
N VAL A 73 -1.07 11.48 -14.43
CA VAL A 73 -0.08 10.72 -13.62
C VAL A 73 -0.68 10.31 -12.28
N PHE A 74 -1.41 11.22 -11.63
CA PHE A 74 -2.11 10.92 -10.38
C PHE A 74 -3.18 9.83 -10.57
N ARG A 75 -4.03 9.96 -11.61
CA ARG A 75 -5.03 8.92 -11.94
C ARG A 75 -4.37 7.57 -12.23
N LEU A 76 -3.27 7.56 -12.98
CA LEU A 76 -2.50 6.35 -13.24
C LEU A 76 -1.98 5.75 -11.94
N SER A 77 -1.36 6.55 -11.07
CA SER A 77 -0.89 6.12 -9.75
C SER A 77 -2.02 5.52 -8.91
N PHE A 78 -3.18 6.16 -8.89
CA PHE A 78 -4.33 5.69 -8.13
C PHE A 78 -4.83 4.33 -8.63
N VAL A 79 -4.96 4.16 -9.95
CA VAL A 79 -5.36 2.87 -10.53
C VAL A 79 -4.30 1.79 -10.26
N VAL A 80 -3.00 2.13 -10.31
CA VAL A 80 -1.92 1.21 -9.94
C VAL A 80 -2.07 0.76 -8.49
N CYS A 81 -2.32 1.68 -7.54
CA CYS A 81 -2.51 1.34 -6.14
C CYS A 81 -3.74 0.44 -5.92
N LEU A 82 -4.86 0.71 -6.61
CA LEU A 82 -6.05 -0.14 -6.53
C LEU A 82 -5.79 -1.55 -7.06
N LEU A 83 -5.15 -1.69 -8.22
CA LEU A 83 -4.85 -3.00 -8.80
C LEU A 83 -3.80 -3.76 -7.96
N ALA A 84 -2.80 -3.07 -7.41
CA ALA A 84 -1.84 -3.66 -6.48
C ALA A 84 -2.52 -4.11 -5.18
N GLY A 85 -3.48 -3.31 -4.66
CA GLY A 85 -4.32 -3.67 -3.52
C GLY A 85 -5.11 -4.95 -3.77
N LEU A 86 -5.82 -5.05 -4.90
CA LEU A 86 -6.56 -6.25 -5.28
C LEU A 86 -5.67 -7.51 -5.35
N LEU A 87 -4.45 -7.37 -5.89
CA LEU A 87 -3.49 -8.48 -5.91
C LEU A 87 -3.06 -8.88 -4.50
N THR A 88 -2.86 -7.90 -3.63
CA THR A 88 -2.53 -8.12 -2.22
C THR A 88 -3.70 -8.77 -1.48
N ASP A 89 -4.94 -8.30 -1.70
CA ASP A 89 -6.15 -8.87 -1.11
C ASP A 89 -6.31 -10.35 -1.50
N ALA A 90 -6.03 -10.69 -2.76
CA ALA A 90 -6.05 -12.08 -3.21
C ALA A 90 -5.00 -12.94 -2.46
N ALA A 91 -3.79 -12.43 -2.27
CA ALA A 91 -2.75 -13.12 -1.51
C ALA A 91 -3.12 -13.26 -0.02
N GLN A 92 -3.70 -12.23 0.58
CA GLN A 92 -4.21 -12.23 1.96
C GLN A 92 -5.34 -13.25 2.13
N TYR A 93 -6.28 -13.30 1.18
CA TYR A 93 -7.37 -14.27 1.21
C TYR A 93 -6.85 -15.71 1.20
N LEU A 94 -5.90 -16.01 0.31
CA LEU A 94 -5.26 -17.32 0.25
C LEU A 94 -4.53 -17.66 1.56
N TYR A 95 -3.85 -16.68 2.15
CA TYR A 95 -3.18 -16.85 3.44
C TYR A 95 -4.19 -17.21 4.54
N PHE A 96 -5.28 -16.44 4.70
CA PHE A 96 -6.26 -16.69 5.75
C PHE A 96 -7.05 -17.98 5.53
N LEU A 97 -7.25 -18.39 4.27
CA LEU A 97 -7.98 -19.62 3.96
C LEU A 97 -7.15 -20.88 4.24
N PHE A 98 -5.84 -20.85 3.98
CA PHE A 98 -5.00 -22.05 3.97
C PHE A 98 -3.89 -22.07 5.02
N LEU A 99 -3.42 -20.93 5.49
CA LEU A 99 -2.18 -20.84 6.29
C LEU A 99 -2.39 -20.28 7.69
N ASP A 100 -3.38 -19.41 7.90
CA ASP A 100 -3.54 -18.70 9.17
C ASP A 100 -3.97 -19.62 10.32
N ASN A 101 -4.84 -20.59 10.05
CA ASN A 101 -5.38 -21.51 11.08
C ASN A 101 -5.86 -20.80 12.37
N GLY A 102 -6.40 -19.58 12.25
CA GLY A 102 -6.87 -18.78 13.38
C GLY A 102 -5.75 -18.06 14.19
N ARG A 103 -4.53 -18.07 13.68
CA ARG A 103 -3.37 -17.45 14.35
C ARG A 103 -3.56 -15.95 14.57
N LEU A 104 -4.10 -15.23 13.57
CA LEU A 104 -4.33 -13.78 13.70
C LEU A 104 -5.30 -13.47 14.85
N LEU A 105 -6.42 -14.16 14.91
CA LEU A 105 -7.41 -13.96 15.97
C LEU A 105 -6.84 -14.33 17.35
N SER A 106 -6.06 -15.39 17.44
CA SER A 106 -5.35 -15.78 18.66
C SER A 106 -4.36 -14.70 19.11
N LEU A 107 -3.55 -14.16 18.20
CA LEU A 107 -2.60 -13.08 18.47
C LEU A 107 -3.32 -11.81 18.96
N LEU A 108 -4.38 -11.41 18.27
CA LEU A 108 -5.19 -10.25 18.68
C LEU A 108 -5.78 -10.44 20.06
N SER A 109 -6.36 -11.60 20.34
CA SER A 109 -6.94 -11.93 21.64
C SER A 109 -5.89 -11.89 22.76
N THR A 110 -4.71 -12.46 22.55
CA THR A 110 -3.60 -12.46 23.50
C THR A 110 -3.06 -11.04 23.76
N THR A 111 -2.89 -10.25 22.68
CA THR A 111 -2.44 -8.86 22.80
C THR A 111 -3.42 -8.02 23.61
N MET A 112 -4.73 -8.16 23.36
CA MET A 112 -5.76 -7.42 24.07
C MET A 112 -5.87 -7.80 25.57
N GLN A 113 -5.41 -9.00 25.94
CA GLN A 113 -5.38 -9.46 27.32
C GLN A 113 -4.16 -8.95 28.09
N SER A 114 -3.12 -8.44 27.41
CA SER A 114 -1.95 -7.89 28.09
C SER A 114 -2.31 -6.60 28.85
N GLU A 115 -1.78 -6.44 30.05
CA GLU A 115 -2.00 -5.25 30.89
C GLU A 115 -1.53 -3.98 30.18
N GLU A 116 -0.37 -4.04 29.55
CA GLU A 116 0.22 -2.92 28.80
C GLU A 116 -0.72 -2.40 27.69
N TYR A 117 -1.37 -3.30 26.95
CA TYR A 117 -2.35 -2.93 25.93
C TYR A 117 -3.61 -2.32 26.52
N ARG A 118 -4.10 -2.89 27.64
CA ARG A 118 -5.30 -2.40 28.32
C ARG A 118 -5.09 -0.99 28.88
N GLU A 119 -3.95 -0.74 29.50
CA GLU A 119 -3.59 0.58 30.02
C GLU A 119 -3.45 1.61 28.89
N ALA A 120 -2.75 1.28 27.81
CA ALA A 120 -2.62 2.16 26.64
C ALA A 120 -3.98 2.48 26.01
N TRP A 121 -4.86 1.48 25.90
CA TRP A 121 -6.19 1.66 25.34
C TRP A 121 -7.08 2.55 26.20
N GLN A 122 -7.05 2.37 27.53
CA GLN A 122 -7.81 3.20 28.47
C GLN A 122 -7.38 4.67 28.43
N GLN A 123 -6.10 4.95 28.14
CA GLN A 123 -5.61 6.32 27.97
C GLN A 123 -6.15 6.98 26.67
N ILE A 124 -6.30 6.21 25.60
CA ILE A 124 -6.71 6.74 24.29
C ILE A 124 -8.25 6.80 24.17
N MET A 125 -8.93 5.78 24.68
CA MET A 125 -10.39 5.62 24.61
C MET A 125 -10.96 5.16 25.96
N PRO A 126 -11.08 6.04 26.94
CA PRO A 126 -11.52 5.67 28.31
C PRO A 126 -12.96 5.12 28.37
N GLU A 127 -13.79 5.47 27.39
CA GLU A 127 -15.20 5.04 27.32
C GLU A 127 -15.39 3.70 26.57
N ALA A 128 -14.33 3.16 25.95
CA ALA A 128 -14.44 1.93 25.16
C ALA A 128 -14.54 0.70 26.05
N ASN A 129 -15.56 -0.11 25.80
CA ASN A 129 -15.72 -1.39 26.48
C ASN A 129 -14.84 -2.45 25.81
N LEU A 130 -13.69 -2.71 26.41
CA LEU A 130 -12.72 -3.69 25.91
C LEU A 130 -13.30 -5.11 25.82
N GLU A 131 -14.23 -5.46 26.71
CA GLU A 131 -14.88 -6.78 26.68
C GLU A 131 -15.79 -6.95 25.44
N GLU A 132 -16.49 -5.88 25.05
CA GLU A 132 -17.30 -5.91 23.83
C GLU A 132 -16.43 -6.02 22.58
N ILE A 133 -15.32 -5.26 22.53
CA ILE A 133 -14.37 -5.34 21.42
C ILE A 133 -13.76 -6.75 21.32
N GLN A 134 -13.39 -7.34 22.45
CA GLN A 134 -12.87 -8.70 22.49
C GLN A 134 -13.88 -9.73 21.99
N LYS A 135 -15.16 -9.60 22.40
CA LYS A 135 -16.26 -10.46 21.90
C LYS A 135 -16.45 -10.29 20.40
N MET A 136 -16.42 -9.05 19.88
CA MET A 136 -16.52 -8.80 18.43
C MET A 136 -15.37 -9.47 17.68
N ILE A 137 -14.13 -9.36 18.15
CA ILE A 137 -12.97 -10.00 17.51
C ILE A 137 -13.11 -11.52 17.51
N GLN A 138 -13.55 -12.13 18.61
CA GLN A 138 -13.77 -13.58 18.67
C GLN A 138 -14.85 -14.09 17.73
N GLN A 139 -15.81 -13.24 17.35
CA GLN A 139 -16.88 -13.56 16.42
C GLN A 139 -16.54 -13.25 14.95
N MET A 140 -15.39 -12.62 14.70
CA MET A 140 -14.94 -12.28 13.34
C MET A 140 -14.70 -13.52 12.50
N THR A 141 -15.27 -13.51 11.32
CA THR A 141 -15.02 -14.52 10.29
C THR A 141 -13.85 -14.09 9.38
N VAL A 142 -13.28 -15.04 8.63
CA VAL A 142 -12.27 -14.72 7.60
C VAL A 142 -12.82 -13.67 6.61
N ARG A 143 -14.11 -13.74 6.29
CA ARG A 143 -14.76 -12.77 5.41
C ARG A 143 -14.72 -11.35 5.99
N ASP A 144 -14.99 -11.20 7.29
CA ASP A 144 -15.01 -9.90 7.96
C ASP A 144 -13.60 -9.30 7.98
N ILE A 145 -12.59 -10.12 8.28
CA ILE A 145 -11.18 -9.71 8.23
C ILE A 145 -10.82 -9.22 6.82
N MET A 146 -11.20 -9.98 5.79
CA MET A 146 -10.91 -9.62 4.39
C MET A 146 -11.61 -8.35 3.96
N MET A 147 -12.88 -8.14 4.33
CA MET A 147 -13.60 -6.90 4.05
C MET A 147 -12.91 -5.69 4.71
N GLN A 148 -12.43 -5.86 5.93
CA GLN A 148 -11.72 -4.80 6.64
C GLN A 148 -10.38 -4.47 5.96
N LEU A 149 -9.58 -5.48 5.60
CA LEU A 149 -8.30 -5.29 4.92
C LEU A 149 -8.47 -4.64 3.53
N ALA A 150 -9.46 -5.10 2.74
CA ALA A 150 -9.77 -4.49 1.45
C ALA A 150 -10.20 -3.03 1.60
N THR A 151 -10.98 -2.70 2.62
CA THR A 151 -11.37 -1.33 2.93
C THR A 151 -10.14 -0.47 3.23
N TYR A 152 -9.22 -0.95 4.06
CA TYR A 152 -7.96 -0.23 4.33
C TYR A 152 -7.11 -0.06 3.09
N ASN A 153 -6.98 -1.07 2.24
CA ASN A 153 -6.22 -0.98 1.00
C ASN A 153 -6.79 0.10 0.06
N ILE A 154 -8.12 0.18 -0.07
CA ILE A 154 -8.80 1.23 -0.86
C ILE A 154 -8.56 2.61 -0.25
N MET A 155 -8.72 2.76 1.08
CA MET A 155 -8.50 4.03 1.76
C MET A 155 -7.05 4.51 1.64
N LEU A 156 -6.08 3.61 1.71
CA LEU A 156 -4.66 3.92 1.57
C LEU A 156 -4.24 4.20 0.12
N ALA A 157 -4.98 3.71 -0.87
CA ALA A 157 -4.66 3.93 -2.28
C ALA A 157 -4.59 5.42 -2.63
N LEU A 158 -5.46 6.25 -2.06
CA LEU A 158 -5.51 7.69 -2.35
C LEU A 158 -4.28 8.45 -1.80
N PRO A 159 -3.94 8.39 -0.50
CA PRO A 159 -2.75 9.07 0.01
C PRO A 159 -1.44 8.51 -0.59
N LEU A 160 -1.32 7.20 -0.80
CA LEU A 160 -0.13 6.60 -1.41
C LEU A 160 0.05 7.05 -2.85
N SER A 161 -1.04 7.11 -3.64
CA SER A 161 -0.99 7.59 -5.01
C SER A 161 -0.59 9.07 -5.09
N LEU A 162 -1.06 9.88 -4.14
CA LEU A 162 -0.70 11.28 -4.05
C LEU A 162 0.80 11.44 -3.72
N LEU A 163 1.28 10.73 -2.69
CA LEU A 163 2.70 10.74 -2.30
C LEU A 163 3.63 10.35 -3.45
N ALA A 164 3.26 9.32 -4.23
CA ALA A 164 4.06 8.88 -5.35
C ALA A 164 3.99 9.83 -6.57
N ALA A 165 2.84 10.49 -6.81
CA ALA A 165 2.64 11.35 -7.98
C ALA A 165 3.15 12.79 -7.77
N LEU A 166 3.11 13.32 -6.53
CA LEU A 166 3.51 14.69 -6.21
C LEU A 166 4.92 15.06 -6.68
N PRO A 167 5.96 14.24 -6.43
CA PRO A 167 7.33 14.59 -6.83
C PRO A 167 7.59 14.39 -8.33
N VAL A 168 6.66 13.84 -9.11
CA VAL A 168 6.83 13.60 -10.54
C VAL A 168 6.71 14.93 -11.31
N LYS A 169 7.87 15.58 -11.54
CA LYS A 169 7.94 16.85 -12.27
C LYS A 169 7.70 16.67 -13.77
N ALA A 170 7.18 17.70 -14.43
CA ALA A 170 7.17 17.77 -15.88
C ALA A 170 8.63 17.75 -16.40
N PRO A 171 8.93 17.02 -17.49
CA PRO A 171 10.23 17.17 -18.14
C PRO A 171 10.42 18.63 -18.53
N ARG A 172 11.60 19.19 -18.27
CA ARG A 172 11.95 20.55 -18.68
C ARG A 172 11.81 20.66 -20.19
N THR A 173 11.13 21.68 -20.66
CA THR A 173 11.07 22.00 -22.10
C THR A 173 12.45 22.56 -22.50
N GLU A 174 12.92 22.24 -23.71
CA GLU A 174 14.22 22.72 -24.25
C GLU A 174 14.39 24.23 -24.09
N LYS A 175 13.30 25.01 -24.17
CA LYS A 175 13.28 26.48 -23.91
C LYS A 175 13.65 26.87 -22.46
N GLU A 176 13.43 26.00 -21.49
CA GLU A 176 13.79 26.27 -20.09
C GLU A 176 15.24 25.88 -19.82
N GLU A 177 15.78 24.89 -20.54
CA GLU A 177 17.19 24.53 -20.47
C GLU A 177 18.09 25.62 -21.09
N GLU A 178 17.63 26.20 -22.21
CA GLU A 178 18.34 27.28 -22.90
C GLU A 178 18.40 28.57 -22.05
N LYS A 179 17.29 28.92 -21.37
CA LYS A 179 17.26 30.06 -20.43
C LYS A 179 18.17 29.84 -19.21
N THR A 180 18.31 28.59 -18.75
CA THR A 180 19.17 28.31 -17.58
C THR A 180 20.65 28.30 -17.96
N LYS A 181 20.98 28.00 -19.23
CA LYS A 181 22.37 28.09 -19.76
C LYS A 181 22.80 29.52 -20.03
N ASN A 182 21.87 30.39 -20.45
CA ASN A 182 22.17 31.81 -20.76
C ASN A 182 22.25 32.69 -19.52
N ASN A 183 21.84 32.21 -18.34
CA ASN A 183 21.88 32.94 -17.07
C ASN A 183 23.05 32.49 -16.16
N LYS A 184 24.00 31.70 -16.67
CA LYS A 184 25.24 31.35 -15.99
C LYS A 184 26.44 31.94 -16.74
#